data_ffbebda3d3067f25cf256885d9c53e96
#
_entry.id   ffbebda3d3067f25cf256885d9c53e96
#
_cell.length_a   1.000
_cell.length_b   1.000
_cell.length_c   1.000
_cell.angle_alpha   90.00
_cell.angle_beta   90.00
_cell.angle_gamma   90.00
#
_symmetry.space_group_name_H-M   'P 1'
#
loop_
_entity.id
_entity.type
_entity.pdbx_description
1 polymer ?
#
loop_
_entity_poly.entity_id
_entity_poly.type
_entity_poly.pdbx_seq_one_letter_code
_entity_poly.pdbx_strand_id
1 'polypeptide(L)'
;PGVTLLPGLIDMHVHLTSTPIYGGYNYLQFSDALWTAVGTRSAKDTLEAGFTTVRNVGSEFYGDVGLREAVAEGHIPGPRIVTAAYSFGATGGHCDSTFFPPSMDEKSPYVADGPEAARRNVRTLRKYGAQVIKICATGGGFSRGSEPGAQQLAIDEIKAVTEAAHMAGMKVAAHAHGAPGIRAAILGGVDTIEHASLVDDEGIRLAREHSAWFSMDIYNTEYTQSEGRKNG
;
A
#
# COMPACT_ATOMS: atom_id res chain seq x y z
N PRO A 1 34.08 5.70 -21.38
CA PRO A 1 33.55 6.71 -22.25
C PRO A 1 32.16 6.31 -22.75
N GLY A 2 31.17 7.20 -22.72
CA GLY A 2 29.83 6.95 -23.18
C GLY A 2 28.82 6.40 -22.13
N VAL A 3 29.16 6.40 -20.84
CA VAL A 3 28.25 6.04 -19.75
C VAL A 3 27.82 7.30 -19.01
N THR A 4 26.51 7.42 -18.74
CA THR A 4 25.96 8.49 -17.90
C THR A 4 25.68 7.94 -16.52
N LEU A 5 26.21 8.59 -15.49
CA LEU A 5 25.90 8.27 -14.09
C LEU A 5 24.66 9.06 -13.67
N LEU A 6 23.66 8.37 -13.17
CA LEU A 6 22.41 8.95 -12.63
C LEU A 6 22.29 8.63 -11.14
N PRO A 7 21.57 9.46 -10.36
CA PRO A 7 21.10 9.05 -9.04
C PRO A 7 20.26 7.77 -9.14
N GLY A 8 20.27 6.94 -8.09
CA GLY A 8 19.41 5.77 -8.04
C GLY A 8 17.93 6.14 -8.11
N LEU A 9 17.15 5.30 -8.75
CA LEU A 9 15.71 5.50 -8.89
C LEU A 9 15.00 5.35 -7.55
N ILE A 10 13.82 5.97 -7.44
CA ILE A 10 12.94 5.87 -6.27
C ILE A 10 11.59 5.35 -6.76
N ASP A 11 11.10 4.25 -6.13
CA ASP A 11 9.75 3.76 -6.37
C ASP A 11 8.88 4.03 -5.14
N MET A 12 7.77 4.76 -5.34
CA MET A 12 6.88 5.19 -4.27
C MET A 12 5.76 4.19 -3.97
N HIS A 13 5.66 3.08 -4.72
CA HIS A 13 4.59 2.11 -4.53
C HIS A 13 5.04 0.68 -4.85
N VAL A 14 5.54 -0.03 -3.85
CA VAL A 14 5.92 -1.44 -3.98
C VAL A 14 5.29 -2.32 -2.90
N HIS A 15 5.25 -3.63 -3.17
CA HIS A 15 4.86 -4.70 -2.24
C HIS A 15 5.92 -5.79 -2.29
N LEU A 16 7.06 -5.60 -1.63
CA LEU A 16 8.22 -6.49 -1.72
C LEU A 16 7.96 -7.92 -1.23
N THR A 17 7.05 -8.09 -0.27
CA THR A 17 6.71 -9.40 0.31
C THR A 17 5.55 -10.09 -0.42
N SER A 18 5.02 -9.49 -1.47
CA SER A 18 3.93 -10.07 -2.28
C SER A 18 4.47 -10.63 -3.60
N THR A 19 3.86 -11.70 -4.08
CA THR A 19 4.16 -12.26 -5.40
C THR A 19 2.92 -12.87 -6.02
N PRO A 20 2.63 -12.60 -7.30
CA PRO A 20 1.48 -13.18 -7.99
C PRO A 20 1.57 -14.71 -8.18
N ILE A 21 2.76 -15.30 -8.01
CA ILE A 21 2.97 -16.75 -8.14
C ILE A 21 2.13 -17.53 -7.12
N TYR A 22 1.91 -16.95 -5.93
CA TYR A 22 1.15 -17.56 -4.83
C TYR A 22 -0.21 -16.90 -4.62
N GLY A 23 -0.80 -16.32 -5.67
CA GLY A 23 -2.09 -15.63 -5.57
C GLY A 23 -3.28 -16.55 -5.27
N GLY A 24 -4.42 -15.95 -4.95
CA GLY A 24 -5.65 -16.63 -4.60
C GLY A 24 -5.51 -17.46 -3.32
N TYR A 25 -6.09 -18.65 -3.27
CA TYR A 25 -6.03 -19.53 -2.11
C TYR A 25 -4.70 -20.26 -1.93
N ASN A 26 -3.80 -20.19 -2.90
CA ASN A 26 -2.51 -20.88 -2.85
C ASN A 26 -1.64 -20.40 -1.68
N TYR A 27 -1.78 -19.16 -1.25
CA TYR A 27 -0.99 -18.62 -0.14
C TYR A 27 -1.30 -19.29 1.21
N LEU A 28 -2.49 -19.87 1.40
CA LEU A 28 -2.91 -20.51 2.65
C LEU A 28 -2.08 -21.74 3.04
N GLN A 29 -1.37 -22.32 2.11
CA GLN A 29 -0.53 -23.50 2.36
C GLN A 29 0.87 -23.15 2.89
N PHE A 30 1.23 -21.87 2.94
CA PHE A 30 2.57 -21.41 3.27
C PHE A 30 2.61 -20.78 4.67
N SER A 31 3.77 -20.87 5.31
CA SER A 31 4.01 -20.20 6.58
C SER A 31 4.19 -18.69 6.41
N ASP A 32 3.85 -17.92 7.45
CA ASP A 32 4.01 -16.46 7.50
C ASP A 32 5.45 -16.01 7.18
N ALA A 33 6.43 -16.82 7.61
CA ALA A 33 7.85 -16.55 7.37
C ALA A 33 8.24 -16.59 5.88
N LEU A 34 7.51 -17.34 5.03
CA LEU A 34 7.82 -17.42 3.60
C LEU A 34 7.72 -16.06 2.92
N TRP A 35 6.77 -15.22 3.29
CA TRP A 35 6.55 -13.92 2.66
C TRP A 35 7.72 -12.97 2.87
N THR A 36 8.29 -12.95 4.07
CA THR A 36 9.53 -12.21 4.33
C THR A 36 10.70 -12.79 3.54
N ALA A 37 10.83 -14.12 3.45
CA ALA A 37 11.87 -14.78 2.67
C ALA A 37 11.75 -14.48 1.17
N VAL A 38 10.54 -14.48 0.60
CA VAL A 38 10.28 -14.04 -0.79
C VAL A 38 10.72 -12.59 -0.98
N GLY A 39 10.42 -11.73 -0.01
CA GLY A 39 10.80 -10.32 -0.02
C GLY A 39 12.31 -10.08 -0.11
N THR A 40 13.15 -10.99 0.36
CA THR A 40 14.61 -10.85 0.22
C THR A 40 15.05 -10.86 -1.24
N ARG A 41 14.44 -11.74 -2.05
CA ARG A 41 14.69 -11.77 -3.50
C ARG A 41 14.17 -10.50 -4.17
N SER A 42 12.92 -10.12 -3.86
CA SER A 42 12.31 -8.91 -4.44
C SER A 42 13.14 -7.66 -4.13
N ALA A 43 13.66 -7.52 -2.91
CA ALA A 43 14.51 -6.40 -2.52
C ALA A 43 15.82 -6.37 -3.33
N LYS A 44 16.46 -7.53 -3.52
CA LYS A 44 17.66 -7.64 -4.35
C LYS A 44 17.38 -7.29 -5.81
N ASP A 45 16.36 -7.91 -6.41
CA ASP A 45 16.00 -7.69 -7.82
C ASP A 45 15.63 -6.20 -8.06
N THR A 46 14.95 -5.56 -7.11
CA THR A 46 14.63 -4.12 -7.14
C THR A 46 15.88 -3.25 -7.12
N LEU A 47 16.84 -3.55 -6.24
CA LEU A 47 18.10 -2.82 -6.18
C LEU A 47 18.91 -3.00 -7.48
N GLU A 48 18.99 -4.21 -8.00
CA GLU A 48 19.71 -4.53 -9.25
C GLU A 48 19.06 -3.88 -10.49
N ALA A 49 17.75 -3.61 -10.44
CA ALA A 49 17.03 -2.82 -11.44
C ALA A 49 17.32 -1.32 -11.36
N GLY A 50 18.10 -0.85 -10.36
CA GLY A 50 18.50 0.54 -10.19
C GLY A 50 17.68 1.35 -9.20
N PHE A 51 16.69 0.76 -8.53
CA PHE A 51 15.92 1.43 -7.49
C PHE A 51 16.67 1.35 -6.16
N THR A 52 17.15 2.47 -5.68
CA THR A 52 17.96 2.56 -4.43
C THR A 52 17.13 2.95 -3.21
N THR A 53 15.89 3.39 -3.42
CA THR A 53 14.93 3.69 -2.36
C THR A 53 13.53 3.28 -2.81
N VAL A 54 12.77 2.64 -1.93
CA VAL A 54 11.38 2.27 -2.20
C VAL A 54 10.48 2.59 -1.01
N ARG A 55 9.21 2.89 -1.29
CA ARG A 55 8.14 2.95 -0.31
C ARG A 55 7.28 1.70 -0.42
N ASN A 56 7.40 0.80 0.56
CA ASN A 56 6.57 -0.41 0.63
C ASN A 56 5.24 -0.05 1.30
N VAL A 57 4.15 -0.13 0.54
CA VAL A 57 2.83 0.37 0.96
C VAL A 57 1.86 -0.73 1.37
N GLY A 58 2.38 -1.83 1.85
CA GLY A 58 1.61 -2.93 2.43
C GLY A 58 2.44 -4.21 2.49
N SER A 59 2.46 -4.83 3.66
CA SER A 59 3.10 -6.11 3.92
C SER A 59 2.41 -6.77 5.11
N GLU A 60 2.04 -8.01 4.97
CA GLU A 60 1.56 -8.80 6.09
C GLU A 60 2.73 -9.20 7.01
N PHE A 61 2.41 -9.56 8.25
CA PHE A 61 3.35 -10.06 9.26
C PHE A 61 4.57 -9.15 9.52
N TYR A 62 4.45 -7.85 9.20
CA TYR A 62 5.57 -6.88 9.33
C TYR A 62 6.82 -7.30 8.53
N GLY A 63 6.63 -8.05 7.45
CA GLY A 63 7.73 -8.56 6.63
C GLY A 63 8.61 -7.46 6.04
N ASP A 64 8.02 -6.32 5.65
CA ASP A 64 8.75 -5.14 5.15
C ASP A 64 9.61 -4.48 6.23
N VAL A 65 9.15 -4.49 7.48
CA VAL A 65 9.93 -3.99 8.62
C VAL A 65 11.18 -4.85 8.82
N GLY A 66 11.00 -6.18 8.82
CA GLY A 66 12.12 -7.12 8.89
C GLY A 66 13.10 -6.98 7.73
N LEU A 67 12.60 -6.78 6.50
CA LEU A 67 13.45 -6.54 5.33
C LEU A 67 14.24 -5.23 5.46
N ARG A 68 13.60 -4.14 5.89
CA ARG A 68 14.29 -2.86 6.13
C ARG A 68 15.44 -3.03 7.13
N GLU A 69 15.20 -3.72 8.24
CA GLU A 69 16.20 -3.97 9.27
C GLU A 69 17.34 -4.82 8.73
N ALA A 70 17.03 -5.92 8.03
CA ALA A 70 18.03 -6.79 7.44
C ALA A 70 18.90 -6.09 6.37
N VAL A 71 18.32 -5.20 5.55
CA VAL A 71 19.07 -4.38 4.60
C VAL A 71 19.95 -3.36 5.33
N ALA A 72 19.41 -2.68 6.36
CA ALA A 72 20.14 -1.66 7.12
C ALA A 72 21.34 -2.25 7.88
N GLU A 73 21.23 -3.47 8.38
CA GLU A 73 22.29 -4.20 9.06
C GLU A 73 23.24 -4.96 8.11
N GLY A 74 22.96 -4.95 6.81
CA GLY A 74 23.79 -5.58 5.79
C GLY A 74 23.64 -7.10 5.68
N HIS A 75 22.59 -7.68 6.24
CA HIS A 75 22.32 -9.12 6.14
C HIS A 75 21.88 -9.53 4.75
N ILE A 76 21.18 -8.66 4.04
CA ILE A 76 20.71 -8.87 2.66
C ILE A 76 20.94 -7.64 1.79
N PRO A 77 21.18 -7.79 0.48
CA PRO A 77 21.18 -6.66 -0.46
C PRO A 77 19.76 -6.16 -0.68
N GLY A 78 19.58 -4.85 -0.78
CA GLY A 78 18.30 -4.23 -1.06
C GLY A 78 18.36 -2.70 -1.05
N PRO A 79 17.28 -2.03 -1.51
CA PRO A 79 17.16 -0.58 -1.43
C PRO A 79 16.91 -0.10 0.01
N ARG A 80 16.98 1.19 0.25
CA ARG A 80 16.35 1.78 1.43
C ARG A 80 14.84 1.60 1.36
N ILE A 81 14.23 1.05 2.41
CA ILE A 81 12.80 0.71 2.44
C ILE A 81 12.10 1.62 3.44
N VAL A 82 11.12 2.40 2.98
CA VAL A 82 10.17 3.10 3.83
C VAL A 82 8.95 2.20 4.00
N THR A 83 8.67 1.77 5.22
CA THR A 83 7.75 0.68 5.54
C THR A 83 6.38 1.17 5.99
N ALA A 84 5.31 0.62 5.42
CA ALA A 84 3.94 0.82 5.90
C ALA A 84 3.48 -0.27 6.88
N ALA A 85 4.15 -1.42 6.89
CA ALA A 85 3.63 -2.64 7.51
C ALA A 85 2.26 -3.00 6.89
N TYR A 86 1.22 -3.25 7.67
CA TYR A 86 -0.10 -3.51 7.12
C TYR A 86 -0.74 -2.25 6.53
N SER A 87 -1.35 -2.39 5.35
CA SER A 87 -2.39 -1.47 4.90
C SER A 87 -3.71 -1.77 5.60
N PHE A 88 -4.59 -0.78 5.76
CA PHE A 88 -5.90 -1.02 6.34
C PHE A 88 -7.00 -0.17 5.72
N GLY A 89 -8.25 -0.60 5.93
CA GLY A 89 -9.48 0.04 5.47
C GLY A 89 -10.66 -0.38 6.32
N ALA A 90 -11.87 -0.17 5.82
CA ALA A 90 -13.10 -0.60 6.46
C ALA A 90 -13.30 -2.12 6.33
N THR A 91 -14.11 -2.69 7.22
CA THR A 91 -14.57 -4.08 7.12
C THR A 91 -15.23 -4.34 5.76
N GLY A 92 -14.84 -5.44 5.11
CA GLY A 92 -15.30 -5.81 3.77
C GLY A 92 -14.74 -4.93 2.64
N GLY A 93 -13.85 -3.99 2.93
CA GLY A 93 -13.18 -3.13 1.96
C GLY A 93 -11.99 -3.79 1.28
N HIS A 94 -11.33 -3.02 0.39
CA HIS A 94 -10.20 -3.49 -0.42
C HIS A 94 -9.00 -3.98 0.42
N CYS A 95 -8.78 -3.40 1.57
CA CYS A 95 -7.71 -3.80 2.49
C CYS A 95 -8.15 -4.84 3.54
N ASP A 96 -9.29 -5.48 3.36
CA ASP A 96 -9.76 -6.58 4.19
C ASP A 96 -9.68 -7.92 3.45
N SER A 97 -9.75 -9.02 4.19
CA SER A 97 -9.73 -10.39 3.65
C SER A 97 -11.12 -10.75 3.10
N THR A 98 -11.39 -10.41 1.82
CA THR A 98 -12.73 -10.54 1.21
C THR A 98 -12.98 -11.86 0.47
N PHE A 99 -12.00 -12.77 0.42
CA PHE A 99 -12.08 -13.99 -0.40
C PHE A 99 -12.62 -15.21 0.35
N PHE A 100 -12.70 -15.15 1.67
CA PHE A 100 -13.06 -16.30 2.51
C PHE A 100 -14.56 -16.38 2.80
N PRO A 101 -15.09 -17.59 3.03
CA PRO A 101 -16.48 -17.75 3.47
C PRO A 101 -16.64 -17.26 4.93
N PRO A 102 -17.85 -16.81 5.31
CA PRO A 102 -18.10 -16.32 6.67
C PRO A 102 -17.76 -17.33 7.80
N SER A 103 -17.77 -18.62 7.48
CA SER A 103 -17.43 -19.69 8.44
C SER A 103 -15.96 -19.66 8.89
N MET A 104 -15.08 -19.00 8.15
CA MET A 104 -13.67 -18.85 8.51
C MET A 104 -13.40 -17.62 9.37
N ASP A 105 -14.33 -16.67 9.42
CA ASP A 105 -14.19 -15.38 10.13
C ASP A 105 -12.85 -14.68 9.88
N GLU A 106 -12.33 -14.83 8.66
CA GLU A 106 -11.04 -14.26 8.26
C GLU A 106 -11.17 -12.77 7.98
N LYS A 107 -10.30 -12.00 8.57
CA LYS A 107 -10.25 -10.54 8.39
C LYS A 107 -8.82 -10.02 8.52
N SER A 108 -8.53 -8.91 7.89
CA SER A 108 -7.28 -8.19 8.15
C SER A 108 -7.21 -7.77 9.63
N PRO A 109 -6.06 -7.94 10.30
CA PRO A 109 -5.92 -7.57 11.72
C PRO A 109 -6.08 -6.07 11.97
N TYR A 110 -6.05 -5.25 10.91
CA TYR A 110 -6.08 -3.79 10.99
C TYR A 110 -7.30 -3.14 10.32
N VAL A 111 -8.39 -3.87 10.10
CA VAL A 111 -9.64 -3.20 9.68
C VAL A 111 -10.04 -2.14 10.71
N ALA A 112 -10.60 -1.04 10.24
CA ALA A 112 -10.99 0.09 11.07
C ALA A 112 -12.38 0.60 10.67
N ASP A 113 -13.34 0.36 11.53
CA ASP A 113 -14.68 0.94 11.43
C ASP A 113 -14.78 2.02 12.51
N GLY A 114 -14.84 3.25 12.07
CA GLY A 114 -14.88 4.45 12.89
C GLY A 114 -13.51 5.05 13.27
N PRO A 115 -13.52 6.35 13.62
CA PRO A 115 -12.31 7.14 13.85
C PRO A 115 -11.39 6.60 14.97
N GLU A 116 -11.95 6.03 16.04
CA GLU A 116 -11.15 5.52 17.16
C GLU A 116 -10.39 4.25 16.80
N ALA A 117 -10.99 3.35 16.02
CA ALA A 117 -10.30 2.17 15.51
C ALA A 117 -9.17 2.58 14.55
N ALA A 118 -9.43 3.51 13.65
CA ALA A 118 -8.45 4.06 12.71
C ALA A 118 -7.24 4.67 13.46
N ARG A 119 -7.49 5.51 14.46
CA ARG A 119 -6.44 6.13 15.28
C ARG A 119 -5.60 5.10 16.05
N ARG A 120 -6.23 4.06 16.59
CA ARG A 120 -5.55 2.97 17.27
C ARG A 120 -4.64 2.20 16.33
N ASN A 121 -5.11 1.89 15.12
CA ASN A 121 -4.33 1.19 14.10
C ASN A 121 -3.05 1.94 13.74
N VAL A 122 -3.13 3.25 13.51
CA VAL A 122 -1.95 4.10 13.25
C VAL A 122 -0.91 3.97 14.36
N ARG A 123 -1.34 4.08 15.61
CA ARG A 123 -0.44 3.99 16.78
C ARG A 123 0.20 2.62 16.92
N THR A 124 -0.57 1.57 16.62
CA THR A 124 -0.09 0.18 16.69
C THR A 124 0.92 -0.10 15.58
N LEU A 125 0.62 0.30 14.33
CA LEU A 125 1.53 0.14 13.20
C LEU A 125 2.84 0.89 13.44
N ARG A 126 2.78 2.14 13.92
CA ARG A 126 3.97 2.89 14.31
C ARG A 126 4.79 2.18 15.39
N LYS A 127 4.14 1.66 16.43
CA LYS A 127 4.81 0.92 17.52
C LYS A 127 5.66 -0.23 16.97
N TYR A 128 5.19 -0.89 15.92
CA TYR A 128 5.86 -2.05 15.32
C TYR A 128 6.67 -1.73 14.07
N GLY A 129 7.00 -0.45 13.83
CA GLY A 129 8.03 -0.08 12.86
C GLY A 129 7.54 0.51 11.55
N ALA A 130 6.25 0.80 11.39
CA ALA A 130 5.77 1.56 10.25
C ALA A 130 6.34 2.99 10.26
N GLN A 131 6.76 3.47 9.09
CA GLN A 131 7.30 4.81 8.85
C GLN A 131 6.36 5.67 7.99
N VAL A 132 5.41 5.03 7.33
CA VAL A 132 4.32 5.63 6.58
C VAL A 132 3.05 4.85 6.90
N ILE A 133 1.89 5.47 6.80
CA ILE A 133 0.60 4.79 6.93
C ILE A 133 0.00 4.60 5.54
N LYS A 134 -0.50 3.40 5.25
CA LYS A 134 -1.27 3.11 4.03
C LYS A 134 -2.71 2.76 4.39
N ILE A 135 -3.63 3.44 3.73
CA ILE A 135 -5.07 3.16 3.83
C ILE A 135 -5.68 2.83 2.47
N CYS A 136 -6.81 2.13 2.47
CA CYS A 136 -7.65 1.91 1.29
C CYS A 136 -8.90 2.77 1.39
N ALA A 137 -8.91 3.91 0.68
CA ALA A 137 -10.03 4.85 0.68
C ALA A 137 -11.13 4.46 -0.32
N THR A 138 -10.80 3.63 -1.31
CA THR A 138 -11.77 3.07 -2.27
C THR A 138 -11.62 1.57 -2.40
N GLY A 139 -12.56 0.93 -3.09
CA GLY A 139 -12.40 -0.40 -3.64
C GLY A 139 -11.23 -0.51 -4.61
N GLY A 140 -10.87 -1.73 -4.95
CA GLY A 140 -9.77 -2.05 -5.87
C GLY A 140 -10.09 -3.23 -6.77
N GLY A 141 -9.27 -3.44 -7.81
CA GLY A 141 -9.49 -4.49 -8.80
C GLY A 141 -9.24 -5.92 -8.31
N PHE A 142 -8.51 -6.08 -7.21
CA PHE A 142 -8.09 -7.39 -6.69
C PHE A 142 -8.81 -7.82 -5.41
N SER A 143 -9.93 -7.20 -5.05
CA SER A 143 -10.77 -7.60 -3.92
C SER A 143 -12.16 -8.02 -4.37
N ARG A 144 -12.68 -9.09 -3.78
CA ARG A 144 -14.00 -9.61 -4.12
C ARG A 144 -15.09 -8.69 -3.58
N GLY A 145 -16.09 -8.37 -4.42
CA GLY A 145 -17.24 -7.54 -4.04
C GLY A 145 -16.91 -6.06 -3.80
N SER A 146 -15.77 -5.61 -4.29
CA SER A 146 -15.28 -4.25 -4.11
C SER A 146 -15.20 -3.53 -5.46
N GLU A 147 -15.92 -2.43 -5.58
CA GLU A 147 -15.94 -1.61 -6.80
C GLU A 147 -14.82 -0.56 -6.73
N PRO A 148 -13.89 -0.50 -7.70
CA PRO A 148 -12.77 0.45 -7.68
C PRO A 148 -13.20 1.91 -7.54
N GLY A 149 -14.38 2.26 -8.06
CA GLY A 149 -14.94 3.61 -7.97
C GLY A 149 -15.57 3.96 -6.62
N ALA A 150 -15.89 2.96 -5.78
CA ALA A 150 -16.66 3.17 -4.55
C ALA A 150 -15.76 3.64 -3.38
N GLN A 151 -16.16 4.73 -2.74
CA GLN A 151 -15.54 5.18 -1.49
C GLN A 151 -15.84 4.18 -0.36
N GLN A 152 -14.83 3.85 0.45
CA GLN A 152 -14.93 2.85 1.53
C GLN A 152 -14.65 3.41 2.93
N LEU A 153 -13.95 4.53 3.04
CA LEU A 153 -13.74 5.22 4.31
C LEU A 153 -14.46 6.57 4.34
N ALA A 154 -15.07 6.88 5.45
CA ALA A 154 -15.64 8.20 5.69
C ALA A 154 -14.54 9.24 5.93
N ILE A 155 -14.84 10.51 5.68
CA ILE A 155 -13.84 11.61 5.83
C ILE A 155 -13.34 11.72 7.27
N ASP A 156 -14.18 11.50 8.26
CA ASP A 156 -13.79 11.55 9.67
C ASP A 156 -12.88 10.40 10.09
N GLU A 157 -13.05 9.21 9.48
CA GLU A 157 -12.12 8.08 9.64
C GLU A 157 -10.74 8.43 9.05
N ILE A 158 -10.71 8.97 7.83
CA ILE A 158 -9.47 9.40 7.17
C ILE A 158 -8.79 10.51 7.98
N LYS A 159 -9.53 11.50 8.48
CA LYS A 159 -8.99 12.55 9.36
C LYS A 159 -8.37 11.98 10.63
N ALA A 160 -8.99 10.99 11.25
CA ALA A 160 -8.44 10.35 12.44
C ALA A 160 -7.11 9.64 12.15
N VAL A 161 -6.97 9.05 10.95
CA VAL A 161 -5.70 8.48 10.47
C VAL A 161 -4.64 9.56 10.30
N THR A 162 -4.95 10.60 9.52
CA THR A 162 -3.98 11.64 9.15
C THR A 162 -3.52 12.44 10.37
N GLU A 163 -4.43 12.83 11.26
CA GLU A 163 -4.11 13.48 12.53
C GLU A 163 -3.13 12.63 13.36
N ALA A 164 -3.44 11.35 13.56
CA ALA A 164 -2.60 10.47 14.36
C ALA A 164 -1.23 10.21 13.71
N ALA A 165 -1.17 10.08 12.39
CA ALA A 165 0.06 9.87 11.63
C ALA A 165 0.93 11.14 11.64
N HIS A 166 0.36 12.31 11.35
CA HIS A 166 1.08 13.57 11.30
C HIS A 166 1.61 13.99 12.67
N MET A 167 0.85 13.78 13.75
CA MET A 167 1.34 13.96 15.13
C MET A 167 2.57 13.09 15.42
N ALA A 168 2.68 11.96 14.76
CA ALA A 168 3.79 11.04 14.89
C ALA A 168 4.92 11.27 13.86
N GLY A 169 4.82 12.33 13.04
CA GLY A 169 5.78 12.68 11.99
C GLY A 169 5.74 11.73 10.77
N MET A 170 4.67 10.95 10.61
CA MET A 170 4.49 10.02 9.48
C MET A 170 3.59 10.62 8.41
N LYS A 171 3.82 10.24 7.16
CA LYS A 171 2.97 10.53 6.01
C LYS A 171 1.88 9.47 5.84
N VAL A 172 0.81 9.83 5.12
CA VAL A 172 -0.31 8.92 4.81
C VAL A 172 -0.46 8.78 3.31
N ALA A 173 -0.43 7.54 2.83
CA ALA A 173 -0.70 7.14 1.46
C ALA A 173 -2.08 6.48 1.37
N ALA A 174 -2.92 6.92 0.43
CA ALA A 174 -4.26 6.38 0.25
C ALA A 174 -4.41 5.72 -1.12
N HIS A 175 -4.69 4.41 -1.13
CA HIS A 175 -5.23 3.76 -2.33
C HIS A 175 -6.59 4.38 -2.66
N ALA A 176 -6.73 4.97 -3.82
CA ALA A 176 -7.98 5.55 -4.28
C ALA A 176 -8.04 5.60 -5.82
N HIS A 177 -9.03 4.89 -6.39
CA HIS A 177 -9.30 4.90 -7.83
C HIS A 177 -10.42 5.88 -8.21
N GLY A 178 -11.55 5.80 -7.54
CA GLY A 178 -12.73 6.59 -7.86
C GLY A 178 -12.68 8.02 -7.36
N ALA A 179 -13.17 8.97 -8.16
CA ALA A 179 -13.17 10.39 -7.85
C ALA A 179 -13.78 10.76 -6.49
N PRO A 180 -14.90 10.15 -6.02
CA PRO A 180 -15.43 10.44 -4.68
C PRO A 180 -14.45 10.10 -3.55
N GLY A 181 -13.81 8.91 -3.62
CA GLY A 181 -12.84 8.48 -2.62
C GLY A 181 -11.54 9.27 -2.69
N ILE A 182 -11.08 9.65 -3.88
CA ILE A 182 -9.92 10.55 -4.06
C ILE A 182 -10.18 11.89 -3.35
N ARG A 183 -11.33 12.52 -3.59
CA ARG A 183 -11.72 13.77 -2.93
C ARG A 183 -11.83 13.62 -1.42
N ALA A 184 -12.46 12.53 -0.95
CA ALA A 184 -12.56 12.24 0.47
C ALA A 184 -11.19 12.06 1.13
N ALA A 185 -10.27 11.34 0.47
CA ALA A 185 -8.91 11.15 0.94
C ALA A 185 -8.14 12.49 1.05
N ILE A 186 -8.21 13.33 0.01
CA ILE A 186 -7.57 14.65 0.02
C ILE A 186 -8.15 15.54 1.11
N LEU A 187 -9.48 15.65 1.24
CA LEU A 187 -10.17 16.43 2.27
C LEU A 187 -9.93 15.86 3.68
N GLY A 188 -9.64 14.57 3.78
CA GLY A 188 -9.19 13.91 4.99
C GLY A 188 -7.73 14.19 5.36
N GLY A 189 -6.96 14.85 4.48
CA GLY A 189 -5.60 15.31 4.75
C GLY A 189 -4.49 14.31 4.42
N VAL A 190 -4.73 13.33 3.54
CA VAL A 190 -3.68 12.40 3.10
C VAL A 190 -2.58 13.14 2.31
N ASP A 191 -1.37 12.61 2.36
CA ASP A 191 -0.21 13.21 1.69
C ASP A 191 -0.07 12.72 0.24
N THR A 192 -0.43 11.45 -0.02
CA THR A 192 -0.36 10.89 -1.39
C THR A 192 -1.60 10.05 -1.72
N ILE A 193 -2.01 10.15 -2.97
CA ILE A 193 -3.06 9.32 -3.58
C ILE A 193 -2.36 8.33 -4.50
N GLU A 194 -2.55 7.05 -4.24
CA GLU A 194 -2.00 5.97 -5.04
C GLU A 194 -2.98 5.59 -6.15
N HIS A 195 -2.45 5.29 -7.33
CA HIS A 195 -3.18 4.92 -8.56
C HIS A 195 -3.94 6.08 -9.20
N ALA A 196 -4.92 6.69 -8.53
CA ALA A 196 -5.73 7.80 -9.00
C ALA A 196 -6.41 7.57 -10.38
N SER A 197 -6.72 6.33 -10.75
CA SER A 197 -7.07 5.91 -12.13
C SER A 197 -8.30 6.62 -12.70
N LEU A 198 -9.23 7.07 -11.86
CA LEU A 198 -10.47 7.75 -12.24
C LEU A 198 -10.54 9.16 -11.62
N VAL A 199 -9.39 9.81 -11.47
CA VAL A 199 -9.33 11.18 -10.95
C VAL A 199 -10.05 12.15 -11.91
N ASP A 200 -10.82 13.07 -11.36
CA ASP A 200 -11.48 14.15 -12.11
C ASP A 200 -10.81 15.51 -11.88
N ASP A 201 -11.23 16.51 -12.64
CA ASP A 201 -10.68 17.87 -12.54
C ASP A 201 -10.81 18.46 -11.12
N GLU A 202 -11.89 18.13 -10.42
CA GLU A 202 -12.09 18.55 -9.03
C GLU A 202 -11.09 17.89 -8.08
N GLY A 203 -10.81 16.60 -8.26
CA GLY A 203 -9.77 15.88 -7.51
C GLY A 203 -8.39 16.49 -7.74
N ILE A 204 -8.06 16.85 -8.98
CA ILE A 204 -6.80 17.53 -9.32
C ILE A 204 -6.71 18.91 -8.66
N ARG A 205 -7.80 19.69 -8.70
CA ARG A 205 -7.88 21.01 -8.05
C ARG A 205 -7.66 20.89 -6.54
N LEU A 206 -8.38 19.99 -5.88
CA LEU A 206 -8.26 19.75 -4.45
C LEU A 206 -6.86 19.27 -4.05
N ALA A 207 -6.25 18.37 -4.83
CA ALA A 207 -4.89 17.89 -4.55
C ALA A 207 -3.89 19.07 -4.54
N ARG A 208 -4.01 19.99 -5.50
CA ARG A 208 -3.17 21.20 -5.55
C ARG A 208 -3.40 22.11 -4.35
N GLU A 209 -4.65 22.34 -3.95
CA GLU A 209 -5.01 23.20 -2.81
C GLU A 209 -4.55 22.63 -1.47
N HIS A 210 -4.62 21.30 -1.31
CA HIS A 210 -4.26 20.61 -0.09
C HIS A 210 -2.82 20.06 -0.11
N SER A 211 -2.04 20.32 -1.15
CA SER A 211 -0.67 19.83 -1.30
C SER A 211 -0.56 18.29 -1.25
N ALA A 212 -1.59 17.59 -1.73
CA ALA A 212 -1.55 16.14 -1.91
C ALA A 212 -0.89 15.80 -3.26
N TRP A 213 -0.16 14.68 -3.30
CA TRP A 213 0.57 14.22 -4.48
C TRP A 213 -0.07 12.95 -5.04
N PHE A 214 0.01 12.78 -6.35
CA PHE A 214 -0.38 11.54 -7.01
C PHE A 214 0.84 10.64 -7.22
N SER A 215 0.72 9.37 -6.79
CA SER A 215 1.66 8.29 -7.09
C SER A 215 0.97 7.35 -8.07
N MET A 216 1.14 7.61 -9.36
CA MET A 216 0.39 6.94 -10.43
C MET A 216 1.21 5.78 -11.00
N ASP A 217 0.52 4.69 -11.33
CA ASP A 217 1.11 3.50 -11.92
C ASP A 217 1.31 3.70 -13.42
N ILE A 218 2.54 3.83 -13.86
CA ILE A 218 2.83 4.08 -15.28
C ILE A 218 2.69 2.80 -16.13
N TYR A 219 3.11 1.66 -15.59
CA TYR A 219 3.21 0.40 -16.35
C TYR A 219 2.26 -0.71 -15.88
N ASN A 220 1.74 -0.62 -14.66
CA ASN A 220 0.96 -1.69 -14.03
C ASN A 220 -0.25 -2.13 -14.86
N THR A 221 -1.01 -1.20 -15.44
CA THR A 221 -2.19 -1.51 -16.27
C THR A 221 -1.81 -2.33 -17.52
N GLU A 222 -0.73 -1.95 -18.19
CA GLU A 222 -0.25 -2.62 -19.38
C GLU A 222 0.27 -4.03 -19.08
N TYR A 223 1.05 -4.15 -17.99
CA TYR A 223 1.55 -5.44 -17.51
C TYR A 223 0.40 -6.37 -17.12
N THR A 224 -0.54 -5.92 -16.31
CA THR A 224 -1.68 -6.71 -15.84
C THR A 224 -2.55 -7.18 -17.01
N GLN A 225 -2.81 -6.31 -17.99
CA GLN A 225 -3.57 -6.70 -19.18
C GLN A 225 -2.81 -7.72 -20.04
N SER A 226 -1.50 -7.56 -20.21
CA SER A 226 -0.68 -8.47 -21.02
C SER A 226 -0.59 -9.86 -20.38
N GLU A 227 -0.34 -9.92 -19.08
CA GLU A 227 -0.26 -11.18 -18.35
C GLU A 227 -1.63 -11.85 -18.18
N GLY A 228 -2.69 -11.09 -17.96
CA GLY A 228 -4.06 -11.59 -17.92
C GLY A 228 -4.47 -12.24 -19.24
N ARG A 229 -4.09 -11.68 -20.39
CA ARG A 229 -4.35 -12.29 -21.71
C ARG A 229 -3.58 -13.61 -21.92
N LYS A 230 -2.41 -13.77 -21.31
CA LYS A 230 -1.60 -15.00 -21.43
C LYS A 230 -2.11 -16.13 -20.53
N ASN A 231 -2.68 -15.77 -19.39
CA ASN A 231 -3.01 -16.72 -18.33
C ASN A 231 -4.53 -16.96 -18.15
N GLY A 232 -5.38 -16.30 -18.93
CA GLY A 232 -6.85 -16.46 -18.94
C GLY A 232 -7.54 -15.51 -18.00
#